data_a79a6d8b98b8eaa4fc5efcaec21c96e4
#
_entry.id   a79a6d8b98b8eaa4fc5efcaec21c96e4
#
_cell.length_a   1.000
_cell.length_b   1.000
_cell.length_c   1.000
_cell.angle_alpha   90.00
_cell.angle_beta   90.00
_cell.angle_gamma   90.00
#
_symmetry.space_group_name_H-M   'P 1'
#
loop_
_entity.id
_entity.type
_entity.pdbx_description
1 polymer ?
#
loop_
_entity_poly.entity_id
_entity_poly.type
_entity_poly.pdbx_seq_one_letter_code
_entity_poly.pdbx_strand_id
1 'polypeptide(L)'
;MRASLKTLKRLLLEFEPPTLLPALLHDRGHLVRRLDPAWGTVKVAKVANDDTFHFTNCSPQHPNLNQKIWADLEDHLLDHAGEDRMRLTVFTGAVFKHDDPVYRGVALPRRFWKVAVMRDTAGDLLAAGFVQSQRTMIAGLKESDFLRQDMRTDQFKVAQIEALTGLLFSIPPEADALHGEPDVVIPEALGLRGRRLDRLEDIKLR
;
A
#
# COMPACT_ATOMS: atom_id res chain seq x y z
N MET A 1 6.04 14.66 -18.82
CA MET A 1 7.52 14.77 -18.75
C MET A 1 8.01 13.66 -17.81
N ARG A 2 8.71 12.66 -18.31
CA ARG A 2 9.24 11.57 -17.46
C ARG A 2 10.57 12.01 -16.85
N ALA A 3 10.64 12.15 -15.54
CA ALA A 3 11.92 12.38 -14.87
C ALA A 3 12.87 11.20 -15.15
N SER A 4 14.13 11.48 -15.49
CA SER A 4 15.10 10.43 -15.75
C SER A 4 15.43 9.68 -14.45
N LEU A 5 15.82 8.41 -14.56
CA LEU A 5 16.25 7.58 -13.40
C LEU A 5 17.39 8.26 -12.60
N LYS A 6 18.27 9.04 -13.28
CA LYS A 6 19.33 9.86 -12.67
C LYS A 6 18.75 11.00 -11.83
N THR A 7 17.67 11.64 -12.28
CA THR A 7 17.01 12.73 -11.57
C THR A 7 16.32 12.21 -10.31
N LEU A 8 15.64 11.05 -10.40
CA LEU A 8 15.05 10.36 -9.24
C LEU A 8 16.11 9.92 -8.23
N LYS A 9 17.22 9.31 -8.68
CA LYS A 9 18.34 8.95 -7.81
C LYS A 9 18.93 10.16 -7.08
N ARG A 10 19.14 11.27 -7.79
CA ARG A 10 19.69 12.49 -7.20
C ARG A 10 18.75 13.10 -6.16
N LEU A 11 17.46 13.18 -6.46
CA LEU A 11 16.42 13.69 -5.55
C LEU A 11 16.31 12.88 -4.26
N LEU A 12 16.46 11.56 -4.36
CA LEU A 12 16.36 10.65 -3.19
C LEU A 12 17.66 10.58 -2.38
N LEU A 13 18.83 10.85 -2.99
CA LEU A 13 20.12 10.91 -2.28
C LEU A 13 20.32 12.26 -1.57
N GLU A 14 19.73 13.34 -2.06
CA GLU A 14 19.75 14.68 -1.45
C GLU A 14 18.68 14.83 -0.34
N PHE A 15 17.98 13.73 0.03
CA PHE A 15 16.95 13.73 1.05
C PHE A 15 17.58 13.70 2.45
N GLU A 16 18.30 14.78 2.81
CA GLU A 16 18.60 15.10 4.20
C GLU A 16 17.45 15.92 4.78
N PRO A 17 16.82 15.49 5.87
CA PRO A 17 15.71 16.23 6.45
C PRO A 17 16.17 17.57 7.00
N PRO A 18 15.46 18.68 6.76
CA PRO A 18 15.68 19.88 7.55
C PRO A 18 15.25 19.62 8.99
N THR A 19 15.97 20.18 9.91
CA THR A 19 15.84 20.07 11.38
C THR A 19 14.48 20.51 11.96
N LEU A 20 13.49 20.84 11.13
CA LEU A 20 12.19 21.37 11.55
C LEU A 20 10.97 20.56 11.07
N LEU A 21 11.14 19.51 10.25
CA LEU A 21 10.09 18.50 10.13
C LEU A 21 10.47 17.35 11.06
N PRO A 22 9.72 17.16 12.15
CA PRO A 22 10.02 16.08 13.08
C PRO A 22 10.02 14.75 12.32
N ALA A 23 10.62 13.74 12.89
CA ALA A 23 10.80 12.34 12.48
C ALA A 23 9.71 11.66 11.59
N LEU A 24 8.78 12.40 11.06
CA LEU A 24 7.53 12.02 10.41
C LEU A 24 7.67 11.49 8.97
N LEU A 25 8.83 11.66 8.33
CA LEU A 25 8.96 11.36 6.89
C LEU A 25 10.29 10.65 6.57
N HIS A 26 10.79 9.83 7.48
CA HIS A 26 12.13 9.25 7.32
C HIS A 26 12.18 7.90 6.62
N ASP A 27 11.03 7.22 6.46
CA ASP A 27 11.06 5.92 5.82
C ASP A 27 10.98 6.03 4.31
N ARG A 28 12.00 5.51 3.65
CA ARG A 28 11.89 5.05 2.28
C ARG A 28 11.07 3.77 2.30
N GLY A 29 9.74 3.95 2.49
CA GLY A 29 8.84 2.83 2.66
C GLY A 29 8.79 1.97 1.41
N HIS A 30 8.99 0.68 1.57
CA HIS A 30 8.83 -0.29 0.50
C HIS A 30 7.36 -0.34 0.05
N LEU A 31 7.14 -0.38 -1.25
CA LEU A 31 5.81 -0.69 -1.81
C LEU A 31 5.58 -2.20 -1.78
N VAL A 32 6.54 -2.98 -2.29
CA VAL A 32 6.64 -4.43 -2.11
C VAL A 32 7.64 -4.68 -1.00
N ARG A 33 7.23 -5.34 0.09
CA ARG A 33 8.05 -5.62 1.25
C ARG A 33 9.23 -6.55 0.88
N ARG A 34 10.36 -6.36 1.55
CA ARG A 34 11.61 -7.08 1.26
C ARG A 34 11.49 -8.61 1.32
N LEU A 35 10.57 -9.13 2.12
CA LEU A 35 10.40 -10.58 2.30
C LEU A 35 9.34 -11.18 1.37
N ASP A 36 8.45 -10.38 0.78
CA ASP A 36 7.38 -10.88 -0.08
C ASP A 36 7.90 -11.68 -1.29
N PRO A 37 8.94 -11.23 -2.03
CA PRO A 37 9.49 -11.97 -3.14
C PRO A 37 10.60 -12.95 -2.73
N ALA A 38 10.97 -13.04 -1.44
CA ALA A 38 12.13 -13.80 -0.96
C ALA A 38 11.81 -15.28 -0.78
N TRP A 39 11.49 -15.98 -1.86
CA TRP A 39 11.17 -17.41 -1.89
C TRP A 39 12.05 -18.18 -2.91
N GLY A 40 11.95 -19.50 -2.89
CA GLY A 40 12.74 -20.38 -3.76
C GLY A 40 14.09 -20.78 -3.14
N THR A 41 15.16 -20.89 -3.95
CA THR A 41 16.50 -21.20 -3.42
C THR A 41 17.07 -19.99 -2.68
N VAL A 42 18.00 -20.22 -1.74
CA VAL A 42 18.67 -19.14 -0.97
C VAL A 42 19.25 -18.07 -1.89
N LYS A 43 19.84 -18.46 -3.03
CA LYS A 43 20.39 -17.53 -4.01
C LYS A 43 19.31 -16.66 -4.65
N VAL A 44 18.19 -17.27 -5.06
CA VAL A 44 17.05 -16.56 -5.68
C VAL A 44 16.39 -15.64 -4.67
N ALA A 45 16.11 -16.13 -3.48
CA ALA A 45 15.51 -15.34 -2.40
C ALA A 45 16.36 -14.12 -2.04
N LYS A 46 17.70 -14.28 -1.99
CA LYS A 46 18.62 -13.16 -1.73
C LYS A 46 18.55 -12.10 -2.83
N VAL A 47 18.62 -12.49 -4.09
CA VAL A 47 18.52 -11.55 -5.23
C VAL A 47 17.18 -10.82 -5.20
N ALA A 48 16.08 -11.55 -5.01
CA ALA A 48 14.73 -10.96 -4.94
C ALA A 48 14.61 -9.96 -3.78
N ASN A 49 15.19 -10.27 -2.61
CA ASN A 49 15.25 -9.32 -1.49
C ASN A 49 16.06 -8.07 -1.87
N ASP A 50 17.25 -8.23 -2.46
CA ASP A 50 18.11 -7.11 -2.85
C ASP A 50 17.42 -6.21 -3.90
N ASP A 51 16.65 -6.79 -4.81
CA ASP A 51 15.88 -6.07 -5.83
C ASP A 51 14.77 -5.19 -5.24
N THR A 52 14.23 -5.50 -4.06
CA THR A 52 13.22 -4.66 -3.43
C THR A 52 13.75 -3.29 -3.01
N PHE A 53 15.07 -3.11 -2.88
CA PHE A 53 15.70 -1.85 -2.51
C PHE A 53 15.90 -0.87 -3.67
N HIS A 54 15.41 -1.19 -4.87
CA HIS A 54 15.38 -0.24 -5.97
C HIS A 54 14.45 0.95 -5.65
N PHE A 55 14.88 2.15 -6.03
CA PHE A 55 14.11 3.38 -5.78
C PHE A 55 12.71 3.38 -6.40
N THR A 56 12.49 2.59 -7.44
CA THR A 56 11.17 2.42 -8.05
C THR A 56 10.19 1.68 -7.14
N ASN A 57 10.70 0.96 -6.13
CA ASN A 57 9.92 0.23 -5.14
C ASN A 57 9.80 0.98 -3.81
N CYS A 58 10.10 2.26 -3.75
CA CYS A 58 9.96 3.02 -2.51
C CYS A 58 9.21 4.33 -2.71
N SER A 59 8.56 4.76 -1.64
CA SER A 59 7.84 6.03 -1.57
C SER A 59 8.01 6.63 -0.17
N PRO A 60 7.94 7.96 -0.03
CA PRO A 60 7.91 8.57 1.29
C PRO A 60 6.70 8.07 2.09
N GLN A 61 6.97 7.36 3.18
CA GLN A 61 5.95 6.82 4.07
C GLN A 61 6.21 7.23 5.51
N HIS A 62 5.13 7.50 6.23
CA HIS A 62 5.22 7.71 7.66
C HIS A 62 5.61 6.38 8.36
N PRO A 63 6.54 6.38 9.33
CA PRO A 63 7.00 5.14 9.99
C PRO A 63 5.87 4.27 10.54
N ASN A 64 4.87 4.87 11.17
CA ASN A 64 3.73 4.12 11.70
C ASN A 64 2.90 3.42 10.62
N LEU A 65 2.77 4.03 9.44
CA LEU A 65 2.10 3.37 8.32
C LEU A 65 2.96 2.23 7.80
N ASN A 66 4.24 2.48 7.55
CA ASN A 66 5.15 1.52 6.95
C ASN A 66 5.44 0.32 7.87
N GLN A 67 5.73 0.57 9.16
CA GLN A 67 6.25 -0.45 10.08
C GLN A 67 5.19 -1.22 10.87
N LYS A 68 3.93 -0.77 10.86
CA LYS A 68 2.86 -1.42 11.63
C LYS A 68 1.75 -1.93 10.72
N ILE A 69 0.91 -1.03 10.24
CA ILE A 69 -0.36 -1.40 9.62
C ILE A 69 -0.15 -2.10 8.27
N TRP A 70 0.82 -1.60 7.48
CA TRP A 70 1.13 -2.19 6.19
C TRP A 70 1.78 -3.56 6.34
N ALA A 71 2.71 -3.67 7.31
CA ALA A 71 3.34 -4.94 7.64
C ALA A 71 2.32 -5.98 8.14
N ASP A 72 1.41 -5.58 9.03
CA ASP A 72 0.37 -6.47 9.56
C ASP A 72 -0.56 -6.98 8.45
N LEU A 73 -0.96 -6.12 7.50
CA LEU A 73 -1.74 -6.54 6.33
C LEU A 73 -0.98 -7.53 5.45
N GLU A 74 0.31 -7.27 5.20
CA GLU A 74 1.16 -8.13 4.38
C GLU A 74 1.37 -9.50 5.02
N ASP A 75 1.60 -9.54 6.33
CA ASP A 75 1.69 -10.80 7.09
C ASP A 75 0.38 -11.58 7.01
N HIS A 76 -0.75 -10.93 7.25
CA HIS A 76 -2.07 -11.57 7.17
C HIS A 76 -2.34 -12.19 5.78
N LEU A 77 -2.02 -11.47 4.70
CA LEU A 77 -2.20 -11.98 3.34
C LEU A 77 -1.29 -13.17 3.03
N LEU A 78 -0.03 -13.12 3.50
CA LEU A 78 0.92 -14.21 3.30
C LEU A 78 0.57 -15.45 4.10
N ASP A 79 0.16 -15.27 5.37
CA ASP A 79 -0.25 -16.36 6.23
C ASP A 79 -1.47 -17.07 5.66
N HIS A 80 -2.48 -16.31 5.27
CA HIS A 80 -3.69 -16.86 4.64
C HIS A 80 -3.38 -17.60 3.34
N ALA A 81 -2.55 -17.04 2.46
CA ALA A 81 -2.14 -17.70 1.24
C ALA A 81 -1.34 -18.98 1.52
N GLY A 82 -0.52 -18.98 2.58
CA GLY A 82 0.27 -20.13 3.01
C GLY A 82 -0.59 -21.27 3.57
N GLU A 83 -1.53 -20.95 4.46
CA GLU A 83 -2.46 -21.91 5.09
C GLU A 83 -3.33 -22.59 4.04
N ASP A 84 -3.90 -21.86 3.11
CA ASP A 84 -4.77 -22.35 2.05
C ASP A 84 -4.01 -22.83 0.79
N ARG A 85 -2.67 -22.82 0.83
CA ARG A 85 -1.78 -23.18 -0.30
C ARG A 85 -2.12 -22.43 -1.60
N MET A 86 -2.53 -21.19 -1.47
CA MET A 86 -2.87 -20.32 -2.60
C MET A 86 -1.63 -19.67 -3.23
N ARG A 87 -1.71 -19.42 -4.53
CA ARG A 87 -0.75 -18.53 -5.19
C ARG A 87 -1.21 -17.10 -5.02
N LEU A 88 -0.35 -16.27 -4.43
CA LEU A 88 -0.61 -14.85 -4.18
C LEU A 88 0.21 -13.98 -5.14
N THR A 89 -0.46 -13.03 -5.77
CA THR A 89 0.16 -11.92 -6.51
C THR A 89 -0.32 -10.61 -5.89
N VAL A 90 0.60 -9.73 -5.54
CA VAL A 90 0.27 -8.43 -4.95
C VAL A 90 0.72 -7.32 -5.88
N PHE A 91 -0.22 -6.46 -6.27
CA PHE A 91 0.06 -5.18 -6.89
C PHE A 91 -0.02 -4.10 -5.83
N THR A 92 0.88 -3.13 -5.88
CA THR A 92 0.92 -2.09 -4.85
C THR A 92 1.47 -0.78 -5.42
N GLY A 93 1.05 0.34 -4.86
CA GLY A 93 1.53 1.63 -5.29
C GLY A 93 1.04 2.79 -4.44
N ALA A 94 1.53 3.97 -4.78
CA ALA A 94 1.06 5.23 -4.22
C ALA A 94 -0.07 5.83 -5.08
N VAL A 95 -0.99 6.53 -4.44
CA VAL A 95 -2.00 7.35 -5.11
C VAL A 95 -1.50 8.79 -5.12
N PHE A 96 -1.02 9.26 -6.27
CA PHE A 96 -0.60 10.64 -6.42
C PHE A 96 -1.75 11.54 -6.83
N LYS A 97 -1.86 12.70 -6.18
CA LYS A 97 -2.81 13.77 -6.51
C LYS A 97 -2.03 15.08 -6.77
N HIS A 98 -2.61 15.95 -7.59
CA HIS A 98 -1.99 17.24 -7.94
C HIS A 98 -1.83 18.18 -6.73
N ASP A 99 -2.62 17.97 -5.68
CA ASP A 99 -2.60 18.73 -4.43
C ASP A 99 -1.82 18.03 -3.30
N ASP A 100 -1.06 16.98 -3.61
CA ASP A 100 -0.18 16.35 -2.65
C ASP A 100 0.91 17.32 -2.19
N PRO A 101 1.27 17.32 -0.90
CA PRO A 101 2.38 18.12 -0.42
C PRO A 101 3.67 17.79 -1.16
N VAL A 102 4.46 18.81 -1.45
CA VAL A 102 5.78 18.62 -2.07
C VAL A 102 6.86 18.97 -1.05
N TYR A 103 7.78 18.04 -0.84
CA TYR A 103 8.93 18.23 0.00
C TYR A 103 10.22 18.01 -0.78
N ARG A 104 11.07 19.02 -0.84
CA ARG A 104 12.33 19.01 -1.63
C ARG A 104 12.15 18.53 -3.09
N GLY A 105 11.04 18.90 -3.71
CA GLY A 105 10.73 18.52 -5.09
C GLY A 105 10.12 17.12 -5.25
N VAL A 106 9.87 16.41 -4.15
CA VAL A 106 9.22 15.09 -4.15
C VAL A 106 7.79 15.22 -3.63
N ALA A 107 6.80 14.75 -4.40
CA ALA A 107 5.42 14.68 -3.93
C ALA A 107 5.27 13.62 -2.85
N LEU A 108 4.57 13.97 -1.77
CA LEU A 108 4.26 13.08 -0.67
C LEU A 108 2.84 12.52 -0.85
N PRO A 109 2.68 11.27 -1.31
CA PRO A 109 1.37 10.71 -1.54
C PRO A 109 0.63 10.55 -0.22
N ARG A 110 -0.64 10.94 -0.20
CA ARG A 110 -1.47 10.81 1.01
C ARG A 110 -2.02 9.41 1.20
N ARG A 111 -1.97 8.56 0.16
CA ARG A 111 -2.56 7.22 0.17
C ARG A 111 -1.71 6.23 -0.59
N PHE A 112 -1.85 4.99 -0.16
CA PHE A 112 -1.26 3.82 -0.81
C PHE A 112 -2.35 2.79 -1.04
N TRP A 113 -2.16 1.96 -2.04
CA TRP A 113 -3.10 0.89 -2.39
C TRP A 113 -2.37 -0.43 -2.57
N LYS A 114 -3.10 -1.52 -2.29
CA LYS A 114 -2.71 -2.89 -2.66
C LYS A 114 -3.91 -3.58 -3.29
N VAL A 115 -3.62 -4.41 -4.29
CA VAL A 115 -4.56 -5.39 -4.83
C VAL A 115 -3.91 -6.75 -4.70
N ALA A 116 -4.47 -7.59 -3.87
CA ALA A 116 -4.07 -8.97 -3.68
C ALA A 116 -4.92 -9.86 -4.60
N VAL A 117 -4.29 -10.67 -5.42
CA VAL A 117 -4.94 -11.60 -6.33
C VAL A 117 -4.45 -13.00 -5.97
N MET A 118 -5.39 -13.88 -5.67
CA MET A 118 -5.12 -15.24 -5.25
C MET A 118 -5.80 -16.22 -6.19
N ARG A 119 -5.24 -17.43 -6.28
CA ARG A 119 -5.87 -18.54 -6.94
C ARG A 119 -5.91 -19.70 -5.96
N ASP A 120 -7.12 -20.13 -5.63
CA ASP A 120 -7.32 -21.22 -4.70
C ASP A 120 -6.96 -22.59 -5.31
N THR A 121 -7.12 -23.65 -4.51
CA THR A 121 -6.81 -25.02 -4.95
C THR A 121 -7.78 -25.55 -6.01
N ALA A 122 -8.98 -25.00 -6.11
CA ALA A 122 -9.94 -25.31 -7.17
C ALA A 122 -9.60 -24.61 -8.49
N GLY A 123 -8.74 -23.59 -8.42
CA GLY A 123 -8.34 -22.78 -9.56
C GLY A 123 -9.15 -21.49 -9.71
N ASP A 124 -10.05 -21.20 -8.75
CA ASP A 124 -10.86 -20.00 -8.75
C ASP A 124 -10.02 -18.77 -8.43
N LEU A 125 -10.30 -17.68 -9.12
CA LEU A 125 -9.63 -16.40 -8.92
C LEU A 125 -10.35 -15.63 -7.82
N LEU A 126 -9.58 -15.13 -6.87
CA LEU A 126 -10.04 -14.28 -5.78
C LEU A 126 -9.20 -13.00 -5.77
N ALA A 127 -9.83 -11.86 -5.52
CA ALA A 127 -9.13 -10.58 -5.44
C ALA A 127 -9.66 -9.72 -4.31
N ALA A 128 -8.75 -9.01 -3.64
CA ALA A 128 -9.09 -8.07 -2.59
C ALA A 128 -8.28 -6.78 -2.76
N GLY A 129 -8.95 -5.66 -2.66
CA GLY A 129 -8.35 -4.34 -2.77
C GLY A 129 -8.27 -3.65 -1.40
N PHE A 130 -7.17 -2.92 -1.15
CA PHE A 130 -6.94 -2.20 0.11
C PHE A 130 -6.40 -0.81 -0.17
N VAL A 131 -6.83 0.15 0.63
CA VAL A 131 -6.27 1.50 0.63
C VAL A 131 -5.91 1.90 2.06
N GLN A 132 -4.74 2.48 2.22
CA GLN A 132 -4.28 3.07 3.47
C GLN A 132 -3.96 4.54 3.30
N SER A 133 -4.21 5.33 4.34
CA SER A 133 -4.00 6.77 4.33
C SER A 133 -2.98 7.20 5.38
N GLN A 134 -2.03 8.04 4.96
CA GLN A 134 -1.15 8.79 5.85
C GLN A 134 -1.51 10.29 5.92
N ARG A 135 -2.68 10.68 5.42
CA ARG A 135 -3.09 12.08 5.29
C ARG A 135 -2.98 12.85 6.60
N THR A 136 -3.49 12.29 7.67
CA THR A 136 -3.45 12.91 9.00
C THR A 136 -2.04 13.02 9.56
N MET A 137 -1.19 12.05 9.22
CA MET A 137 0.20 11.97 9.68
C MET A 137 1.09 13.03 9.03
N ILE A 138 0.83 13.41 7.77
CA ILE A 138 1.61 14.42 7.04
C ILE A 138 1.01 15.82 7.12
N ALA A 139 -0.15 16.01 7.76
CA ALA A 139 -0.81 17.30 7.91
C ALA A 139 -0.23 18.18 9.04
N GLY A 140 0.89 17.78 9.67
CA GLY A 140 1.54 18.56 10.72
C GLY A 140 0.82 18.57 12.07
N LEU A 141 -0.03 17.58 12.33
CA LEU A 141 -0.68 17.39 13.63
C LEU A 141 0.35 17.02 14.71
N LYS A 142 0.10 17.44 15.96
CA LYS A 142 0.99 17.14 17.09
C LYS A 142 1.02 15.64 17.37
N GLU A 143 2.15 15.14 17.87
CA GLU A 143 2.36 13.72 18.18
C GLU A 143 1.26 13.13 19.11
N SER A 144 0.68 13.95 20.00
CA SER A 144 -0.44 13.57 20.85
C SER A 144 -1.73 13.24 20.07
N ASP A 145 -1.89 13.79 18.89
CA ASP A 145 -3.07 13.58 18.04
C ASP A 145 -2.95 12.27 17.24
N PHE A 146 -1.72 11.73 17.09
CA PHE A 146 -1.45 10.47 16.40
C PHE A 146 -1.89 9.23 17.20
N LEU A 147 -1.87 9.30 18.52
CA LEU A 147 -2.22 8.15 19.38
C LEU A 147 -3.74 7.83 19.38
N ARG A 148 -4.55 8.72 18.82
CA ARG A 148 -6.03 8.60 18.78
C ARG A 148 -6.64 8.52 17.41
N GLN A 149 -5.92 8.86 16.35
CA GLN A 149 -6.48 8.84 14.99
C GLN A 149 -5.99 7.62 14.23
N ASP A 150 -6.82 6.66 14.27
CA ASP A 150 -7.18 5.66 13.26
C ASP A 150 -6.20 5.55 12.07
N MET A 151 -5.11 4.89 12.32
CA MET A 151 -4.38 4.23 11.26
C MET A 151 -5.30 3.13 10.74
N ARG A 152 -5.87 3.31 9.54
CA ARG A 152 -6.91 2.43 9.03
C ARG A 152 -6.47 1.79 7.74
N THR A 153 -6.71 0.52 7.66
CA THR A 153 -6.83 -0.18 6.40
C THR A 153 -8.30 -0.22 6.05
N ASP A 154 -8.64 0.23 4.87
CA ASP A 154 -9.98 0.10 4.32
C ASP A 154 -9.92 -0.89 3.15
N GLN A 155 -10.87 -1.83 3.12
CA GLN A 155 -11.04 -2.75 2.01
C GLN A 155 -11.94 -2.13 0.94
N PHE A 156 -11.49 -2.17 -0.30
CA PHE A 156 -12.17 -1.58 -1.46
C PHE A 156 -12.40 -2.63 -2.53
N LYS A 157 -13.42 -2.42 -3.34
CA LYS A 157 -13.55 -3.16 -4.60
C LYS A 157 -12.38 -2.82 -5.50
N VAL A 158 -11.89 -3.79 -6.25
CA VAL A 158 -10.79 -3.59 -7.20
C VAL A 158 -11.13 -2.51 -8.22
N ALA A 159 -12.37 -2.48 -8.73
CA ALA A 159 -12.84 -1.45 -9.64
C ALA A 159 -12.75 -0.02 -9.05
N GLN A 160 -12.85 0.14 -7.73
CA GLN A 160 -12.69 1.44 -7.07
C GLN A 160 -11.21 1.85 -7.03
N ILE A 161 -10.29 0.88 -6.87
CA ILE A 161 -8.85 1.13 -6.96
C ILE A 161 -8.46 1.48 -8.40
N GLU A 162 -9.03 0.81 -9.39
CA GLU A 162 -8.86 1.15 -10.81
C GLU A 162 -9.29 2.60 -11.08
N ALA A 163 -10.46 2.99 -10.60
CA ALA A 163 -10.96 4.37 -10.74
C ALA A 163 -10.07 5.40 -10.01
N LEU A 164 -9.50 5.02 -8.85
CA LEU A 164 -8.62 5.87 -8.06
C LEU A 164 -7.26 6.11 -8.71
N THR A 165 -6.73 5.10 -9.39
CA THR A 165 -5.35 5.05 -9.90
C THR A 165 -5.25 5.26 -11.40
N GLY A 166 -6.32 5.01 -12.15
CA GLY A 166 -6.32 4.97 -13.61
C GLY A 166 -5.67 3.70 -14.18
N LEU A 167 -5.40 2.70 -13.33
CA LEU A 167 -4.88 1.40 -13.74
C LEU A 167 -6.03 0.45 -14.06
N LEU A 168 -5.76 -0.58 -14.87
CA LEU A 168 -6.69 -1.67 -15.15
C LEU A 168 -6.02 -2.98 -14.77
N PHE A 169 -6.66 -3.77 -13.91
CA PHE A 169 -6.17 -5.07 -13.48
C PHE A 169 -6.80 -6.21 -14.27
N SER A 170 -7.87 -5.94 -15.03
CA SER A 170 -8.61 -6.95 -15.82
C SER A 170 -9.07 -8.15 -14.96
N ILE A 171 -9.45 -7.88 -13.71
CA ILE A 171 -9.98 -8.88 -12.78
C ILE A 171 -11.49 -8.98 -12.99
N PRO A 172 -12.04 -10.20 -13.18
CA PRO A 172 -13.48 -10.38 -13.27
C PRO A 172 -14.19 -9.87 -12.01
N PRO A 173 -15.30 -9.14 -12.12
CA PRO A 173 -16.00 -8.58 -10.95
C PRO A 173 -16.39 -9.63 -9.90
N GLU A 174 -16.74 -10.83 -10.34
CA GLU A 174 -17.10 -11.97 -9.48
C GLU A 174 -15.94 -12.53 -8.65
N ALA A 175 -14.70 -12.24 -9.07
CA ALA A 175 -13.51 -12.60 -8.30
C ALA A 175 -13.20 -11.61 -7.16
N ASP A 176 -13.84 -10.44 -7.16
CA ASP A 176 -13.66 -9.45 -6.12
C ASP A 176 -14.35 -9.90 -4.82
N ALA A 177 -13.60 -9.95 -3.73
CA ALA A 177 -14.10 -10.36 -2.42
C ALA A 177 -15.26 -9.48 -1.88
N LEU A 178 -15.43 -8.28 -2.42
CA LEU A 178 -16.54 -7.38 -2.13
C LEU A 178 -17.62 -7.39 -3.24
N HIS A 179 -17.60 -8.38 -4.14
CA HIS A 179 -18.63 -8.52 -5.17
C HIS A 179 -20.01 -8.66 -4.51
N GLY A 180 -20.98 -7.87 -5.00
CA GLY A 180 -22.35 -7.84 -4.44
C GLY A 180 -22.51 -7.08 -3.12
N GLU A 181 -21.42 -6.73 -2.43
CA GLU A 181 -21.52 -5.90 -1.23
C GLU A 181 -21.92 -4.45 -1.58
N PRO A 182 -22.74 -3.81 -0.74
CA PRO A 182 -23.02 -2.40 -0.91
C PRO A 182 -21.74 -1.57 -0.72
N ASP A 183 -21.64 -0.49 -1.47
CA ASP A 183 -20.55 0.46 -1.26
C ASP A 183 -20.74 1.21 0.07
N VAL A 184 -19.75 1.17 0.92
CA VAL A 184 -19.73 1.93 2.18
C VAL A 184 -19.00 3.24 1.95
N VAL A 185 -19.63 4.36 2.30
CA VAL A 185 -19.01 5.68 2.22
C VAL A 185 -18.08 5.87 3.43
N ILE A 186 -16.80 6.07 3.16
CA ILE A 186 -15.85 6.53 4.17
C ILE A 186 -15.73 8.05 4.03
N PRO A 187 -16.21 8.85 4.98
CA PRO A 187 -16.29 10.32 4.85
C PRO A 187 -14.95 10.98 4.56
N GLU A 188 -13.86 10.44 5.09
CA GLU A 188 -12.51 11.01 4.95
C GLU A 188 -11.84 10.65 3.62
N ALA A 189 -12.43 9.76 2.85
CA ALA A 189 -11.79 9.22 1.66
C ALA A 189 -12.14 9.95 0.37
N LEU A 190 -12.59 11.21 0.43
CA LEU A 190 -12.94 12.01 -0.77
C LEU A 190 -14.02 11.35 -1.66
N GLY A 191 -15.07 10.82 -1.06
CA GLY A 191 -16.16 10.16 -1.78
C GLY A 191 -15.85 8.74 -2.25
N LEU A 192 -14.68 8.20 -1.92
CA LEU A 192 -14.40 6.79 -2.11
C LEU A 192 -15.26 5.96 -1.15
N ARG A 193 -15.72 4.82 -1.64
CA ARG A 193 -16.57 3.90 -0.90
C ARG A 193 -15.80 2.63 -0.66
N GLY A 194 -15.49 2.33 0.60
CA GLY A 194 -14.79 1.13 1.00
C GLY A 194 -15.35 0.58 2.31
N ARG A 195 -14.99 -0.64 2.64
CA ARG A 195 -15.32 -1.27 3.91
C ARG A 195 -14.22 -1.00 4.91
N ARG A 196 -14.56 -0.35 6.02
CA ARG A 196 -13.63 -0.16 7.13
C ARG A 196 -13.28 -1.51 7.77
N LEU A 197 -12.00 -1.71 8.04
CA LEU A 197 -11.50 -2.84 8.80
C LEU A 197 -11.12 -2.35 10.21
N ASP A 198 -11.79 -2.87 11.21
CA ASP A 198 -11.44 -2.63 12.61
C ASP A 198 -10.39 -3.65 13.08
N ARG A 199 -10.36 -4.84 12.46
CA ARG A 199 -9.39 -5.92 12.68
C ARG A 199 -9.01 -6.54 11.34
N LEU A 200 -7.86 -7.19 11.29
CA LEU A 200 -7.41 -7.91 10.09
C LEU A 200 -8.29 -9.14 9.79
N GLU A 201 -8.85 -9.75 10.82
CA GLU A 201 -9.78 -10.89 10.68
C GLU A 201 -11.11 -10.48 10.01
N ASP A 202 -11.40 -9.17 9.95
CA ASP A 202 -12.57 -8.65 9.23
C ASP A 202 -12.35 -8.59 7.71
N ILE A 203 -11.14 -8.87 7.23
CA ILE A 203 -10.84 -8.89 5.80
C ILE A 203 -11.65 -9.98 5.13
N LYS A 204 -12.38 -9.63 4.07
CA LYS A 204 -13.00 -10.59 3.19
C LYS A 204 -12.00 -10.98 2.11
N LEU A 205 -11.73 -12.25 1.97
CA LEU A 205 -10.93 -12.83 0.90
C LEU A 205 -11.77 -13.76 0.03
N ARG A 206 -12.98 -14.11 0.49
CA ARG A 206 -14.04 -14.86 -0.21
C ARG A 206 -15.40 -14.26 0.06
#